data_a4342c468e352529cab4801ee62545a9
#
_entry.id   a4342c468e352529cab4801ee62545a9
#
_cell.length_a   1.000
_cell.length_b   1.000
_cell.length_c   1.000
_cell.angle_alpha   90.00
_cell.angle_beta   90.00
_cell.angle_gamma   90.00
#
_symmetry.space_group_name_H-M   'P 1'
#
loop_
_entity.id
_entity.type
_entity.pdbx_description
1 polymer ?
#
loop_
_entity_poly.entity_id
_entity_poly.type
_entity_poly.pdbx_seq_one_letter_code
_entity_poly.pdbx_strand_id
1 'polypeptide(L)'
;MTTSGTTAFNMDLTEVVEEAFERAGGELRTGYDLRTASRSLNLMFSQWANKGLNMFTYEQGMINLIPGQATYNLPADTVDLLEHVIRTGAGSASTQADLTITRISVSTYATIPNKLQQARPIQVWIERLTEAPRITVWPVPDNTQPYVFVYWRLRRIQDAGTGVNTMDMPFRFYEAMTAGLAYHLALKIPGAMERLPILKQQYDEAWELASTEDREKAAVRFVPRRMFISGGY
;
A
#
# COMPACT_ATOMS: atom_id res chain seq x y z
N MET A 1 -19.63 11.31 -35.73
CA MET A 1 -19.90 11.07 -34.28
C MET A 1 -18.66 11.50 -33.53
N THR A 2 -18.82 12.44 -32.61
CA THR A 2 -17.70 12.91 -31.76
C THR A 2 -17.77 12.14 -30.42
N THR A 3 -16.64 11.61 -29.97
CA THR A 3 -16.52 11.04 -28.62
C THR A 3 -16.51 12.15 -27.58
N SER A 4 -16.68 11.83 -26.29
CA SER A 4 -16.65 12.82 -25.19
C SER A 4 -15.31 13.57 -25.09
N GLY A 5 -14.23 13.00 -25.63
CA GLY A 5 -12.89 13.58 -25.55
C GLY A 5 -12.23 13.48 -24.17
N THR A 6 -12.88 12.83 -23.21
CA THR A 6 -12.34 12.61 -21.86
C THR A 6 -12.23 11.13 -21.55
N THR A 7 -11.24 10.75 -20.74
CA THR A 7 -11.03 9.40 -20.21
C THR A 7 -11.09 9.39 -18.68
N ALA A 8 -11.49 10.51 -18.07
CA ALA A 8 -11.58 10.65 -16.64
C ALA A 8 -12.91 10.06 -16.14
N PHE A 9 -12.82 8.88 -15.54
CA PHE A 9 -13.92 8.24 -14.81
C PHE A 9 -13.79 8.57 -13.33
N ASN A 10 -13.95 9.85 -12.97
CA ASN A 10 -13.87 10.27 -11.58
C ASN A 10 -15.29 10.34 -11.02
N MET A 11 -15.57 9.47 -10.08
CA MET A 11 -16.77 9.57 -9.24
C MET A 11 -16.38 10.20 -7.91
N ASP A 12 -17.15 11.16 -7.43
CA ASP A 12 -17.01 11.65 -6.08
C ASP A 12 -17.70 10.70 -5.07
N LEU A 13 -17.45 10.93 -3.78
CA LEU A 13 -18.03 10.07 -2.74
C LEU A 13 -19.56 10.07 -2.79
N THR A 14 -20.19 11.20 -3.11
CA THR A 14 -21.66 11.32 -3.14
C THR A 14 -22.24 10.44 -4.25
N GLU A 15 -21.66 10.51 -5.46
CA GLU A 15 -22.09 9.69 -6.61
C GLU A 15 -21.95 8.19 -6.32
N VAL A 16 -20.82 7.79 -5.71
CA VAL A 16 -20.60 6.38 -5.30
C VAL A 16 -21.63 5.92 -4.27
N VAL A 17 -21.95 6.78 -3.31
CA VAL A 17 -22.92 6.47 -2.25
C VAL A 17 -24.34 6.41 -2.80
N GLU A 18 -24.73 7.32 -3.67
CA GLU A 18 -26.03 7.31 -4.34
C GLU A 18 -26.23 6.02 -5.12
N GLU A 19 -25.30 5.66 -6.00
CA GLU A 19 -25.34 4.42 -6.78
C GLU A 19 -25.41 3.17 -5.86
N ALA A 20 -24.66 3.15 -4.76
CA ALA A 20 -24.67 2.04 -3.83
C ALA A 20 -26.01 1.92 -3.08
N PHE A 21 -26.65 3.04 -2.72
CA PHE A 21 -27.99 3.04 -2.11
C PHE A 21 -29.05 2.53 -3.09
N GLU A 22 -29.01 2.95 -4.35
CA GLU A 22 -29.94 2.48 -5.37
C GLU A 22 -29.81 0.96 -5.60
N ARG A 23 -28.59 0.42 -5.69
CA ARG A 23 -28.34 -1.03 -5.76
C ARG A 23 -28.87 -1.77 -4.53
N ALA A 24 -28.69 -1.20 -3.34
CA ALA A 24 -29.18 -1.78 -2.11
C ALA A 24 -30.72 -1.69 -1.96
N GLY A 25 -31.39 -0.90 -2.82
CA GLY A 25 -32.84 -0.69 -2.79
C GLY A 25 -33.29 0.41 -1.83
N GLY A 26 -32.40 1.34 -1.53
CA GLY A 26 -32.67 2.54 -0.75
C GLY A 26 -32.45 3.81 -1.57
N GLU A 27 -32.65 4.95 -0.93
CA GLU A 27 -32.33 6.27 -1.47
C GLU A 27 -31.49 7.02 -0.46
N LEU A 28 -30.50 7.78 -0.93
CA LEU A 28 -29.75 8.71 -0.09
C LEU A 28 -30.63 9.92 0.22
N ARG A 29 -31.06 10.06 1.47
CA ARG A 29 -32.00 11.12 1.89
C ARG A 29 -31.38 12.17 2.80
N THR A 30 -30.38 11.80 3.57
CA THR A 30 -29.87 12.65 4.65
C THR A 30 -28.34 12.59 4.79
N GLY A 31 -27.77 13.63 5.42
CA GLY A 31 -26.36 13.62 5.79
C GLY A 31 -25.99 12.53 6.83
N TYR A 32 -26.97 11.91 7.48
CA TYR A 32 -26.75 10.72 8.30
C TYR A 32 -26.42 9.50 7.44
N ASP A 33 -27.14 9.32 6.35
CA ASP A 33 -26.93 8.21 5.40
C ASP A 33 -25.53 8.31 4.77
N LEU A 34 -25.12 9.51 4.35
CA LEU A 34 -23.79 9.77 3.83
C LEU A 34 -22.69 9.41 4.85
N ARG A 35 -22.85 9.82 6.12
CA ARG A 35 -21.89 9.46 7.18
C ARG A 35 -21.85 7.96 7.47
N THR A 36 -22.99 7.29 7.39
CA THR A 36 -23.08 5.84 7.59
C THR A 36 -22.42 5.10 6.43
N ALA A 37 -22.62 5.55 5.19
CA ALA A 37 -21.95 5.01 4.01
C ALA A 37 -20.43 5.22 4.06
N SER A 38 -19.97 6.43 4.35
CA SER A 38 -18.55 6.75 4.49
C SER A 38 -17.86 5.87 5.54
N ARG A 39 -18.53 5.61 6.69
CA ARG A 39 -18.02 4.69 7.69
C ARG A 39 -17.92 3.25 7.17
N SER A 40 -18.90 2.80 6.40
CA SER A 40 -18.88 1.46 5.77
C SER A 40 -17.76 1.34 4.75
N LEU A 41 -17.52 2.38 3.95
CA LEU A 41 -16.39 2.45 3.01
C LEU A 41 -15.05 2.35 3.73
N ASN A 42 -14.84 3.11 4.79
CA ASN A 42 -13.59 3.07 5.55
C ASN A 42 -13.33 1.69 6.16
N LEU A 43 -14.37 1.00 6.65
CA LEU A 43 -14.25 -0.39 7.11
C LEU A 43 -13.92 -1.35 5.97
N MET A 44 -14.53 -1.16 4.80
CA MET A 44 -14.25 -1.96 3.62
C MET A 44 -12.82 -1.74 3.11
N PHE A 45 -12.32 -0.51 3.07
CA PHE A 45 -10.92 -0.21 2.70
C PHE A 45 -9.94 -0.84 3.68
N SER A 46 -10.26 -0.86 4.97
CA SER A 46 -9.47 -1.59 5.97
C SER A 46 -9.43 -3.10 5.70
N GLN A 47 -10.55 -3.70 5.26
CA GLN A 47 -10.58 -5.10 4.82
C GLN A 47 -9.75 -5.34 3.56
N TRP A 48 -9.81 -4.42 2.58
CA TRP A 48 -9.02 -4.53 1.36
C TRP A 48 -7.53 -4.51 1.63
N ALA A 49 -7.07 -3.68 2.56
CA ALA A 49 -5.67 -3.67 2.99
C ALA A 49 -5.19 -5.04 3.53
N ASN A 50 -6.11 -5.87 4.04
CA ASN A 50 -5.82 -7.22 4.53
C ASN A 50 -5.98 -8.33 3.46
N LYS A 51 -6.65 -8.03 2.33
CA LYS A 51 -6.88 -9.03 1.25
C LYS A 51 -5.67 -9.26 0.35
N GLY A 52 -4.67 -8.42 0.39
CA GLY A 52 -3.47 -8.57 -0.42
C GLY A 52 -2.81 -7.26 -0.81
N LEU A 53 -1.84 -7.37 -1.70
CA LEU A 53 -1.06 -6.24 -2.21
C LEU A 53 -1.82 -5.56 -3.36
N ASN A 54 -2.14 -4.29 -3.20
CA ASN A 54 -2.69 -3.45 -4.27
C ASN A 54 -1.56 -2.64 -4.88
N MET A 55 -1.27 -2.84 -6.17
CA MET A 55 -0.14 -2.19 -6.87
C MET A 55 -0.20 -0.67 -6.80
N PHE A 56 -1.39 -0.07 -6.86
CA PHE A 56 -1.58 1.37 -6.79
C PHE A 56 -1.23 1.98 -5.42
N THR A 57 -1.04 1.16 -4.40
CA THR A 57 -0.62 1.59 -3.07
C THR A 57 0.89 1.49 -2.84
N TYR A 58 1.67 1.10 -3.88
CA TYR A 58 3.12 1.07 -3.81
C TYR A 58 3.69 2.46 -4.04
N GLU A 59 4.57 2.87 -3.16
CA GLU A 59 5.22 4.17 -3.21
C GLU A 59 6.68 4.06 -2.83
N GLN A 60 7.53 4.75 -3.57
CA GLN A 60 8.94 4.90 -3.23
C GLN A 60 9.14 6.07 -2.26
N GLY A 61 9.88 5.83 -1.20
CA GLY A 61 10.29 6.86 -0.25
C GLY A 61 11.79 6.89 -0.05
N MET A 62 12.30 7.99 0.48
CA MET A 62 13.72 8.17 0.78
C MET A 62 13.87 8.86 2.14
N ILE A 63 14.86 8.42 2.91
CA ILE A 63 15.26 9.03 4.17
C ILE A 63 16.77 9.27 4.14
N ASN A 64 17.19 10.51 4.28
CA ASN A 64 18.59 10.83 4.48
C ASN A 64 19.02 10.37 5.88
N LEU A 65 19.99 9.48 5.94
CA LEU A 65 20.48 8.98 7.21
C LEU A 65 21.44 9.98 7.84
N ILE A 66 21.30 10.18 9.15
CA ILE A 66 22.11 11.10 9.93
C ILE A 66 23.17 10.29 10.67
N PRO A 67 24.47 10.65 10.60
CA PRO A 67 25.53 10.00 11.36
C PRO A 67 25.21 9.94 12.86
N GLY A 68 25.37 8.76 13.45
CA GLY A 68 25.08 8.53 14.88
C GLY A 68 23.61 8.27 15.21
N GLN A 69 22.68 8.40 14.26
CA GLN A 69 21.26 8.12 14.47
C GLN A 69 20.90 6.75 13.87
N ALA A 70 20.35 5.84 14.69
CA ALA A 70 19.96 4.51 14.25
C ALA A 70 18.51 4.42 13.82
N THR A 71 17.62 5.27 14.34
CA THR A 71 16.17 5.10 14.29
C THR A 71 15.50 6.24 13.54
N TYR A 72 14.55 5.89 12.65
CA TYR A 72 13.84 6.84 11.81
C TYR A 72 12.36 6.46 11.71
N ASN A 73 11.47 7.44 11.74
CA ASN A 73 10.05 7.23 11.53
C ASN A 73 9.73 7.16 10.03
N LEU A 74 8.85 6.26 9.65
CA LEU A 74 8.23 6.20 8.34
C LEU A 74 6.94 7.03 8.34
N PRO A 75 6.39 7.38 7.17
CA PRO A 75 5.06 7.99 7.09
C PRO A 75 4.01 7.14 7.81
N ALA A 76 3.08 7.80 8.52
CA ALA A 76 2.10 7.13 9.39
C ALA A 76 1.12 6.22 8.63
N ASP A 77 0.93 6.45 7.33
CA ASP A 77 0.10 5.64 6.44
C ASP A 77 0.81 4.39 5.90
N THR A 78 2.07 4.14 6.26
CA THR A 78 2.83 2.96 5.85
C THR A 78 2.28 1.71 6.53
N VAL A 79 1.96 0.68 5.73
CA VAL A 79 1.57 -0.64 6.22
C VAL A 79 2.79 -1.53 6.43
N ASP A 80 3.66 -1.61 5.42
CA ASP A 80 4.93 -2.37 5.48
C ASP A 80 5.91 -1.85 4.43
N LEU A 81 7.18 -2.26 4.56
CA LEU A 81 8.20 -2.10 3.53
C LEU A 81 8.33 -3.38 2.73
N LEU A 82 8.34 -3.25 1.41
CA LEU A 82 8.50 -4.37 0.46
C LEU A 82 9.99 -4.60 0.18
N GLU A 83 10.62 -3.56 -0.37
CA GLU A 83 12.04 -3.57 -0.73
C GLU A 83 12.74 -2.34 -0.13
N HIS A 84 14.02 -2.45 0.10
CA HIS A 84 14.82 -1.37 0.65
C HIS A 84 16.30 -1.53 0.34
N VAL A 85 16.97 -0.42 0.13
CA VAL A 85 18.41 -0.35 -0.17
C VAL A 85 19.05 0.85 0.54
N ILE A 86 20.36 0.80 0.72
CA ILE A 86 21.15 1.97 1.08
C ILE A 86 21.78 2.54 -0.19
N ARG A 87 21.47 3.77 -0.50
CA ARG A 87 22.06 4.51 -1.60
C ARG A 87 23.25 5.31 -1.10
N THR A 88 24.39 5.13 -1.76
CA THR A 88 25.60 5.92 -1.60
C THR A 88 25.81 6.80 -2.82
N GLY A 89 26.54 7.91 -2.70
CA GLY A 89 26.83 8.82 -3.81
C GLY A 89 25.55 9.40 -4.46
N ALA A 90 24.51 9.62 -3.69
CA ALA A 90 23.23 10.08 -4.20
C ALA A 90 23.36 11.37 -5.01
N GLY A 91 22.71 11.40 -6.18
CA GLY A 91 22.74 12.54 -7.11
C GLY A 91 23.93 12.59 -8.06
N SER A 92 24.87 11.67 -7.95
CA SER A 92 26.02 11.59 -8.86
C SER A 92 25.89 10.41 -9.81
N ALA A 93 25.79 10.66 -11.11
CA ALA A 93 25.66 9.62 -12.13
C ALA A 93 26.86 8.62 -12.16
N SER A 94 28.03 9.03 -11.69
CA SER A 94 29.24 8.21 -11.70
C SER A 94 29.49 7.42 -10.42
N THR A 95 28.92 7.85 -9.29
CA THR A 95 29.23 7.26 -7.96
C THR A 95 28.00 6.73 -7.22
N GLN A 96 26.80 7.00 -7.73
CA GLN A 96 25.59 6.48 -7.09
C GLN A 96 25.54 4.96 -7.20
N ALA A 97 25.36 4.31 -6.05
CA ALA A 97 25.20 2.87 -5.97
C ALA A 97 24.13 2.52 -4.92
N ASP A 98 23.23 1.61 -5.31
CA ASP A 98 22.20 1.07 -4.43
C ASP A 98 22.66 -0.30 -3.90
N LEU A 99 22.83 -0.38 -2.60
CA LEU A 99 23.34 -1.56 -1.90
C LEU A 99 22.22 -2.21 -1.10
N THR A 100 21.93 -3.46 -1.37
CA THR A 100 20.92 -4.23 -0.65
C THR A 100 21.32 -4.38 0.82
N ILE A 101 20.32 -4.26 1.69
CA ILE A 101 20.47 -4.52 3.12
C ILE A 101 19.45 -5.57 3.57
N THR A 102 19.74 -6.27 4.67
CA THR A 102 18.91 -7.38 5.13
C THR A 102 17.89 -6.92 6.16
N ARG A 103 16.61 -7.26 5.97
CA ARG A 103 15.59 -7.11 7.02
C ARG A 103 15.83 -8.17 8.09
N ILE A 104 15.89 -7.75 9.35
CA ILE A 104 16.09 -8.63 10.50
C ILE A 104 14.87 -8.61 11.45
N SER A 105 14.73 -9.70 12.21
CA SER A 105 13.71 -9.82 13.25
C SER A 105 14.13 -9.11 14.54
N VAL A 106 13.17 -8.88 15.44
CA VAL A 106 13.46 -8.34 16.78
C VAL A 106 14.41 -9.24 17.55
N SER A 107 14.28 -10.55 17.43
CA SER A 107 15.17 -11.52 18.10
C SER A 107 16.61 -11.39 17.60
N THR A 108 16.80 -11.28 16.27
CA THR A 108 18.13 -11.07 15.69
C THR A 108 18.71 -9.72 16.11
N TYR A 109 17.89 -8.65 16.10
CA TYR A 109 18.37 -7.35 16.59
C TYR A 109 18.75 -7.37 18.06
N ALA A 110 18.00 -8.12 18.88
CA ALA A 110 18.29 -8.25 20.31
C ALA A 110 19.65 -8.90 20.59
N THR A 111 20.09 -9.85 19.76
CA THR A 111 21.38 -10.56 19.93
C THR A 111 22.59 -9.74 19.50
N ILE A 112 22.44 -8.59 18.87
CA ILE A 112 23.55 -7.72 18.48
C ILE A 112 24.24 -7.17 19.74
N PRO A 113 25.52 -7.49 19.98
CA PRO A 113 26.22 -7.11 21.24
C PRO A 113 26.41 -5.59 21.34
N ASN A 114 26.86 -4.96 20.26
CA ASN A 114 27.08 -3.52 20.20
C ASN A 114 26.12 -2.85 19.18
N LYS A 115 25.04 -2.29 19.71
CA LYS A 115 24.04 -1.58 18.91
C LYS A 115 24.47 -0.18 18.47
N LEU A 116 25.54 0.36 19.05
CA LEU A 116 26.07 1.70 18.75
C LEU A 116 27.25 1.67 17.78
N GLN A 117 27.64 0.49 17.29
CA GLN A 117 28.69 0.37 16.29
C GLN A 117 28.36 1.22 15.06
N GLN A 118 29.29 2.10 14.68
CA GLN A 118 29.12 2.99 13.52
C GLN A 118 29.83 2.40 12.30
N ALA A 119 29.10 2.29 11.20
CA ALA A 119 29.57 1.91 9.88
C ALA A 119 28.46 2.13 8.86
N ARG A 120 28.69 1.74 7.59
CA ARG A 120 27.62 1.67 6.61
C ARG A 120 26.52 0.69 7.08
N PRO A 121 25.26 1.08 7.11
CA PRO A 121 24.17 0.16 7.46
C PRO A 121 24.08 -1.03 6.51
N ILE A 122 23.89 -2.24 7.06
CA ILE A 122 23.73 -3.49 6.32
C ILE A 122 22.49 -4.27 6.72
N GLN A 123 21.85 -3.87 7.82
CA GLN A 123 20.64 -4.50 8.33
C GLN A 123 19.62 -3.44 8.73
N VAL A 124 18.35 -3.79 8.65
CA VAL A 124 17.25 -2.97 9.11
C VAL A 124 16.23 -3.81 9.87
N TRP A 125 15.80 -3.30 11.00
CA TRP A 125 14.68 -3.81 11.77
C TRP A 125 13.50 -2.85 11.61
N ILE A 126 12.32 -3.39 11.27
CA ILE A 126 11.08 -2.64 11.02
C ILE A 126 10.12 -2.91 12.17
N GLU A 127 9.71 -1.84 12.83
CA GLU A 127 8.74 -1.85 13.91
C GLU A 127 7.40 -1.32 13.40
N ARG A 128 6.35 -2.14 13.47
CA ARG A 128 4.99 -1.75 13.07
C ARG A 128 4.25 -1.17 14.27
N LEU A 129 4.45 0.11 14.52
CA LEU A 129 3.79 0.82 15.61
C LEU A 129 2.43 1.37 15.15
N THR A 130 1.54 1.63 16.10
CA THR A 130 0.17 2.10 15.81
C THR A 130 0.16 3.50 15.20
N GLU A 131 0.99 4.41 15.69
CA GLU A 131 1.00 5.81 15.23
C GLU A 131 1.77 5.96 13.92
N ALA A 132 3.01 5.52 13.89
CA ALA A 132 3.85 5.51 12.71
C ALA A 132 4.85 4.35 12.79
N PRO A 133 4.99 3.54 11.73
CA PRO A 133 6.03 2.53 11.68
C PRO A 133 7.41 3.19 11.77
N ARG A 134 8.35 2.46 12.33
CA ARG A 134 9.70 2.93 12.58
C ARG A 134 10.71 1.93 12.06
N ILE A 135 11.82 2.42 11.53
CA ILE A 135 12.97 1.59 11.18
C ILE A 135 14.14 1.85 12.11
N THR A 136 14.89 0.80 12.41
CA THR A 136 16.17 0.90 13.09
C THR A 136 17.21 0.23 12.20
N VAL A 137 18.22 0.99 11.78
CA VAL A 137 19.32 0.49 10.93
C VAL A 137 20.51 0.07 11.77
N TRP A 138 21.23 -0.95 11.35
CA TRP A 138 22.45 -1.41 11.99
C TRP A 138 23.47 -1.86 10.94
N PRO A 139 24.77 -1.53 11.11
CA PRO A 139 25.35 -0.55 12.03
C PRO A 139 24.71 0.84 11.92
N VAL A 140 24.92 1.67 12.95
CA VAL A 140 24.52 3.07 12.94
C VAL A 140 25.30 3.82 11.87
N PRO A 141 24.68 4.70 11.06
CA PRO A 141 25.39 5.44 10.02
C PRO A 141 26.62 6.17 10.59
N ASP A 142 27.76 6.00 9.94
CA ASP A 142 28.98 6.76 10.21
C ASP A 142 28.98 8.08 9.42
N ASN A 143 30.06 8.84 9.55
CA ASN A 143 30.25 10.12 8.85
C ASN A 143 31.22 10.01 7.66
N THR A 144 31.45 8.83 7.11
CA THR A 144 32.40 8.65 5.99
C THR A 144 31.84 9.16 4.68
N GLN A 145 30.53 9.03 4.47
CA GLN A 145 29.80 9.52 3.30
C GLN A 145 28.31 9.65 3.63
N PRO A 146 27.56 10.45 2.85
CA PRO A 146 26.10 10.50 2.97
C PRO A 146 25.45 9.15 2.59
N TYR A 147 24.55 8.67 3.42
CA TYR A 147 23.74 7.50 3.15
C TYR A 147 22.28 7.91 3.00
N VAL A 148 21.59 7.33 2.02
CA VAL A 148 20.15 7.51 1.83
C VAL A 148 19.51 6.13 1.93
N PHE A 149 18.55 5.97 2.83
CA PHE A 149 17.70 4.79 2.87
C PHE A 149 16.58 4.98 1.86
N VAL A 150 16.61 4.20 0.78
CA VAL A 150 15.58 4.18 -0.26
C VAL A 150 14.73 2.94 -0.02
N TYR A 151 13.42 3.11 -0.01
CA TYR A 151 12.50 2.03 0.27
C TYR A 151 11.27 2.10 -0.61
N TRP A 152 10.65 0.95 -0.86
CA TRP A 152 9.32 0.81 -1.46
C TRP A 152 8.38 0.35 -0.39
N ARG A 153 7.35 1.14 -0.16
CA ARG A 153 6.35 0.92 0.89
C ARG A 153 4.99 0.56 0.33
N LEU A 154 4.26 -0.23 1.07
CA LEU A 154 2.83 -0.38 0.92
C LEU A 154 2.17 0.66 1.82
N ARG A 155 1.42 1.60 1.24
CA ARG A 155 0.66 2.60 2.00
C ARG A 155 -0.81 2.18 2.18
N ARG A 156 -1.47 2.72 3.17
CA ARG A 156 -2.91 2.59 3.31
C ARG A 156 -3.62 3.38 2.21
N ILE A 157 -4.76 2.87 1.74
CA ILE A 157 -5.72 3.63 0.93
C ILE A 157 -6.22 4.79 1.80
N GLN A 158 -6.34 5.98 1.22
CA GLN A 158 -6.90 7.12 1.94
C GLN A 158 -8.36 6.85 2.32
N ASP A 159 -8.82 7.51 3.37
CA ASP A 159 -10.22 7.39 3.79
C ASP A 159 -11.18 8.01 2.77
N ALA A 160 -12.47 7.74 2.92
CA ALA A 160 -13.50 8.21 2.01
C ALA A 160 -13.68 9.74 2.01
N GLY A 161 -13.09 10.45 2.98
CA GLY A 161 -13.15 11.91 3.06
C GLY A 161 -14.56 12.48 3.23
N THR A 162 -14.80 13.59 2.54
CA THR A 162 -16.09 14.29 2.49
C THR A 162 -16.76 14.10 1.12
N GLY A 163 -18.04 14.43 0.98
CA GLY A 163 -18.87 14.14 -0.19
C GLY A 163 -18.30 14.53 -1.57
N VAL A 164 -17.45 15.56 -1.62
CA VAL A 164 -16.82 16.07 -2.85
C VAL A 164 -15.44 15.49 -3.15
N ASN A 165 -14.93 14.61 -2.29
CA ASN A 165 -13.64 13.98 -2.51
C ASN A 165 -13.73 12.84 -3.52
N THR A 166 -12.74 12.75 -4.40
CA THR A 166 -12.53 11.57 -5.25
C THR A 166 -11.83 10.47 -4.46
N MET A 167 -12.06 9.21 -4.85
CA MET A 167 -11.47 8.07 -4.17
C MET A 167 -10.00 7.86 -4.58
N ASP A 168 -9.16 7.52 -3.60
CA ASP A 168 -7.74 7.21 -3.79
C ASP A 168 -7.54 5.80 -4.37
N MET A 169 -8.09 5.58 -5.57
CA MET A 169 -7.97 4.31 -6.28
C MET A 169 -8.13 4.45 -7.79
N PRO A 170 -7.56 3.52 -8.59
CA PRO A 170 -7.77 3.47 -10.02
C PRO A 170 -9.25 3.20 -10.37
N PHE A 171 -9.70 3.70 -11.53
CA PHE A 171 -11.08 3.54 -12.02
C PHE A 171 -11.57 2.08 -12.03
N ARG A 172 -10.68 1.11 -12.25
CA ARG A 172 -11.01 -0.32 -12.27
C ARG A 172 -11.56 -0.85 -10.94
N PHE A 173 -11.32 -0.15 -9.83
CA PHE A 173 -11.83 -0.52 -8.51
C PHE A 173 -13.19 0.13 -8.19
N TYR A 174 -13.68 1.08 -8.97
CA TYR A 174 -14.93 1.77 -8.68
C TYR A 174 -16.14 0.83 -8.65
N GLU A 175 -16.21 -0.13 -9.59
CA GLU A 175 -17.29 -1.12 -9.57
C GLU A 175 -17.22 -2.02 -8.31
N ALA A 176 -16.04 -2.51 -7.96
CA ALA A 176 -15.85 -3.30 -6.74
C ALA A 176 -16.19 -2.50 -5.47
N MET A 177 -15.85 -1.21 -5.46
CA MET A 177 -16.16 -0.30 -4.35
C MET A 177 -17.66 -0.05 -4.22
N THR A 178 -18.33 0.26 -5.31
CA THR A 178 -19.77 0.53 -5.33
C THR A 178 -20.58 -0.72 -4.99
N ALA A 179 -20.25 -1.87 -5.58
CA ALA A 179 -20.90 -3.14 -5.27
C ALA A 179 -20.67 -3.58 -3.82
N GLY A 180 -19.43 -3.41 -3.32
CA GLY A 180 -19.10 -3.71 -1.93
C GLY A 180 -19.82 -2.80 -0.94
N LEU A 181 -19.91 -1.49 -1.23
CA LEU A 181 -20.67 -0.57 -0.42
C LEU A 181 -22.16 -0.92 -0.42
N ALA A 182 -22.75 -1.23 -1.59
CA ALA A 182 -24.14 -1.66 -1.69
C ALA A 182 -24.43 -2.89 -0.83
N TYR A 183 -23.54 -3.90 -0.84
CA TYR A 183 -23.64 -5.06 0.02
C TYR A 183 -23.63 -4.68 1.52
N HIS A 184 -22.69 -3.81 1.94
CA HIS A 184 -22.60 -3.36 3.34
C HIS A 184 -23.79 -2.48 3.77
N LEU A 185 -24.36 -1.70 2.86
CA LEU A 185 -25.55 -0.89 3.14
C LEU A 185 -26.81 -1.76 3.22
N ALA A 186 -26.96 -2.76 2.35
CA ALA A 186 -28.09 -3.69 2.38
C ALA A 186 -28.24 -4.43 3.73
N LEU A 187 -27.11 -4.67 4.45
CA LEU A 187 -27.13 -5.20 5.82
C LEU A 187 -27.81 -4.26 6.84
N LYS A 188 -27.93 -2.97 6.51
CA LYS A 188 -28.45 -1.92 7.40
C LYS A 188 -29.83 -1.42 6.99
N ILE A 189 -30.23 -1.66 5.74
CA ILE A 189 -31.51 -1.20 5.17
C ILE A 189 -32.57 -2.25 5.46
N PRO A 190 -33.66 -1.89 6.19
CA PRO A 190 -34.80 -2.80 6.38
C PRO A 190 -35.40 -3.23 5.03
N GLY A 191 -35.66 -4.53 4.86
CA GLY A 191 -36.23 -5.08 3.63
C GLY A 191 -35.23 -5.40 2.50
N ALA A 192 -33.95 -5.05 2.62
CA ALA A 192 -32.94 -5.35 1.61
C ALA A 192 -32.36 -6.78 1.71
N MET A 193 -32.79 -7.59 2.66
CA MET A 193 -32.21 -8.92 2.94
C MET A 193 -32.29 -9.88 1.75
N GLU A 194 -33.33 -9.80 0.94
CA GLU A 194 -33.48 -10.65 -0.26
C GLU A 194 -32.42 -10.37 -1.34
N ARG A 195 -31.86 -9.16 -1.35
CA ARG A 195 -30.83 -8.73 -2.32
C ARG A 195 -29.41 -9.13 -1.88
N LEU A 196 -29.20 -9.46 -0.61
CA LEU A 196 -27.86 -9.73 -0.06
C LEU A 196 -27.06 -10.79 -0.82
N PRO A 197 -27.62 -11.94 -1.22
CA PRO A 197 -26.85 -12.97 -1.94
C PRO A 197 -26.34 -12.46 -3.29
N ILE A 198 -27.19 -11.72 -4.03
CA ILE A 198 -26.85 -11.16 -5.34
C ILE A 198 -25.79 -10.06 -5.21
N LEU A 199 -25.97 -9.15 -4.26
CA LEU A 199 -25.03 -8.06 -4.02
C LEU A 199 -23.65 -8.59 -3.57
N LYS A 200 -23.64 -9.65 -2.75
CA LYS A 200 -22.40 -10.29 -2.36
C LYS A 200 -21.69 -10.92 -3.56
N GLN A 201 -22.41 -11.63 -4.42
CA GLN A 201 -21.83 -12.23 -5.62
C GLN A 201 -21.25 -11.15 -6.54
N GLN A 202 -21.98 -10.07 -6.81
CA GLN A 202 -21.50 -8.95 -7.63
C GLN A 202 -20.25 -8.31 -7.03
N TYR A 203 -20.20 -8.13 -5.71
CA TYR A 203 -19.02 -7.61 -5.04
C TYR A 203 -17.81 -8.55 -5.18
N ASP A 204 -18.00 -9.84 -4.95
CA ASP A 204 -16.91 -10.82 -5.02
C ASP A 204 -16.37 -10.92 -6.46
N GLU A 205 -17.24 -10.95 -7.48
CA GLU A 205 -16.85 -10.95 -8.90
C GLU A 205 -16.12 -9.66 -9.30
N ALA A 206 -16.65 -8.49 -8.94
CA ALA A 206 -16.03 -7.21 -9.25
C ALA A 206 -14.67 -7.05 -8.56
N TRP A 207 -14.56 -7.53 -7.32
CA TRP A 207 -13.29 -7.53 -6.60
C TRP A 207 -12.26 -8.46 -7.25
N GLU A 208 -12.65 -9.65 -7.66
CA GLU A 208 -11.75 -10.62 -8.31
C GLU A 208 -11.22 -10.06 -9.64
N LEU A 209 -12.08 -9.46 -10.45
CA LEU A 209 -11.68 -8.81 -11.70
C LEU A 209 -10.68 -7.68 -11.46
N ALA A 210 -11.00 -6.75 -10.54
CA ALA A 210 -10.14 -5.62 -10.24
C ALA A 210 -8.79 -6.04 -9.66
N SER A 211 -8.79 -6.96 -8.71
CA SER A 211 -7.57 -7.45 -8.05
C SER A 211 -6.69 -8.31 -8.98
N THR A 212 -7.28 -9.02 -9.92
CA THR A 212 -6.54 -9.80 -10.92
C THR A 212 -5.85 -8.89 -11.92
N GLU A 213 -6.48 -7.79 -12.33
CA GLU A 213 -5.89 -6.81 -13.23
C GLU A 213 -4.80 -5.95 -12.53
N ASP A 214 -4.89 -5.78 -11.21
CA ASP A 214 -3.94 -5.01 -10.40
C ASP A 214 -2.71 -5.82 -9.96
N ARG A 215 -2.31 -6.83 -10.74
CA ARG A 215 -1.11 -7.63 -10.49
C ARG A 215 0.07 -7.11 -11.29
N GLU A 216 1.27 -7.32 -10.76
CA GLU A 216 2.49 -7.09 -11.52
C GLU A 216 2.53 -8.00 -12.75
N LYS A 217 2.65 -7.37 -13.94
CA LYS A 217 2.70 -8.06 -15.23
C LYS A 217 4.13 -8.31 -15.72
N ALA A 218 5.14 -8.00 -14.86
CA ALA A 218 6.53 -8.24 -15.20
C ALA A 218 6.82 -9.75 -15.28
N ALA A 219 7.44 -10.18 -16.38
CA ALA A 219 7.87 -11.56 -16.52
C ALA A 219 9.04 -11.86 -15.58
N VAL A 220 8.84 -12.75 -14.62
CA VAL A 220 9.93 -13.25 -13.77
C VAL A 220 10.76 -14.24 -14.59
N ARG A 221 11.92 -13.80 -15.06
CA ARG A 221 12.86 -14.65 -15.78
C ARG A 221 13.87 -15.24 -14.79
N PHE A 222 13.71 -16.52 -14.45
CA PHE A 222 14.74 -17.26 -13.74
C PHE A 222 15.88 -17.59 -14.70
N VAL A 223 17.01 -16.94 -14.52
CA VAL A 223 18.25 -17.30 -15.21
C VAL A 223 19.06 -18.21 -14.28
N PRO A 224 19.16 -19.52 -14.53
CA PRO A 224 19.99 -20.39 -13.71
C PRO A 224 21.43 -19.91 -13.78
N ARG A 225 22.01 -19.56 -12.64
CA ARG A 225 23.43 -19.23 -12.57
C ARG A 225 24.22 -20.50 -12.72
N ARG A 226 24.72 -20.84 -13.93
CA ARG A 226 25.68 -21.92 -14.12
C ARG A 226 26.99 -21.51 -13.45
N MET A 227 27.26 -22.05 -12.28
CA MET A 227 28.61 -22.08 -11.77
C MET A 227 29.38 -23.11 -12.61
N PHE A 228 30.24 -22.64 -13.50
CA PHE A 228 31.28 -23.49 -14.05
C PHE A 228 32.31 -23.69 -12.93
N ILE A 229 32.24 -24.85 -12.27
CA ILE A 229 33.38 -25.33 -11.48
C ILE A 229 34.41 -25.71 -12.52
N SER A 230 35.36 -24.84 -12.79
CA SER A 230 36.58 -25.16 -13.53
C SER A 230 37.37 -26.10 -12.63
N GLY A 231 37.23 -27.39 -12.88
CA GLY A 231 38.15 -28.40 -12.32
C GLY A 231 39.52 -28.20 -12.98
N GLY A 232 40.43 -27.54 -12.24
CA GLY A 232 41.84 -27.56 -12.59
C GLY A 232 42.40 -28.94 -12.33
N TYR A 233 43.07 -29.50 -13.32
CA TYR A 233 44.04 -30.56 -13.20
C TYR A 233 45.39 -29.90 -12.84
#